data_9928d898263dc209a2e3c03792f021f0
#
_entry.id   9928d898263dc209a2e3c03792f021f0
#
_cell.length_a   1.000
_cell.length_b   1.000
_cell.length_c   1.000
_cell.angle_alpha   90.00
_cell.angle_beta   90.00
_cell.angle_gamma   90.00
#
_symmetry.space_group_name_H-M   'P 1'
#
loop_
_entity.id
_entity.type
_entity.pdbx_description
1 polymer ?
#
loop_
_entity_poly.entity_id
_entity_poly.type
_entity_poly.pdbx_seq_one_letter_code
_entity_poly.pdbx_strand_id
1 'polypeptide(L)'
;MRPWAGVWLWRRGRRRRFRPRLDLRLFLLLLAAALMVLALEDPPLGPSPMVFVVDTSASMAAREGDKTRLDLAKERLLPLLERTPEAVLVRAGEKPEAYGPAPGIALRSQLLALKAQDREARLEEAIALGRRLLKAPVLVASDGPPPPGTEGYIGVGSPRENLGIVAVAQGFLALGNSASRSLVAQVEVGGRVEEVRVPARGFARLENLPPTFTARLQNGGALDLDDEAGFGLKRLGVDYPKAPALERLFLLLGAVPGEEVRARIGVPQGLPDRPTLY
;
A
#
# COMPACT_ATOMS: atom_id res chain seq x y z
N MET A 1 -40.76 -55.28 -38.78
CA MET A 1 -40.78 -54.01 -38.06
C MET A 1 -40.93 -52.87 -39.05
N ARG A 2 -42.04 -52.15 -39.04
CA ARG A 2 -42.29 -51.04 -39.98
C ARG A 2 -41.67 -49.76 -39.39
N PRO A 3 -40.81 -49.03 -40.12
CA PRO A 3 -40.23 -47.79 -39.60
C PRO A 3 -41.33 -46.72 -39.44
N TRP A 4 -41.26 -46.01 -38.33
CA TRP A 4 -42.17 -44.94 -37.95
C TRP A 4 -42.29 -43.87 -39.04
N ALA A 5 -43.52 -43.57 -39.45
CA ALA A 5 -43.79 -42.56 -40.48
C ALA A 5 -43.21 -41.15 -40.16
N GLY A 6 -43.02 -40.85 -38.91
CA GLY A 6 -42.41 -39.57 -38.44
C GLY A 6 -40.96 -39.33 -38.89
N VAL A 7 -40.19 -40.41 -39.12
CA VAL A 7 -38.79 -40.29 -39.56
C VAL A 7 -38.67 -39.78 -41.01
N TRP A 8 -39.71 -40.10 -41.83
CA TRP A 8 -39.74 -39.66 -43.23
C TRP A 8 -40.08 -38.17 -43.39
N LEU A 9 -40.98 -37.65 -42.56
CA LEU A 9 -41.28 -36.23 -42.48
C LEU A 9 -40.05 -35.40 -41.99
N TRP A 10 -39.30 -35.96 -41.06
CA TRP A 10 -38.09 -35.29 -40.54
C TRP A 10 -36.95 -35.19 -41.56
N ARG A 11 -36.80 -36.21 -42.42
CA ARG A 11 -35.82 -36.20 -43.53
C ARG A 11 -36.19 -35.19 -44.61
N ARG A 12 -37.45 -34.91 -44.87
CA ARG A 12 -37.91 -33.95 -45.89
C ARG A 12 -37.77 -32.48 -45.40
N GLY A 13 -37.90 -32.23 -44.11
CA GLY A 13 -37.73 -30.88 -43.54
C GLY A 13 -36.29 -30.35 -43.52
N ARG A 14 -35.31 -31.23 -43.62
CA ARG A 14 -33.89 -30.90 -43.40
C ARG A 14 -33.18 -30.20 -44.56
N ARG A 15 -33.82 -29.89 -45.65
CA ARG A 15 -33.16 -29.31 -46.84
C ARG A 15 -33.55 -27.88 -47.20
N ARG A 16 -34.40 -27.23 -46.41
CA ARG A 16 -34.52 -25.78 -46.57
C ARG A 16 -33.36 -25.13 -45.79
N ARG A 17 -32.24 -24.90 -46.48
CA ARG A 17 -31.23 -23.96 -45.99
C ARG A 17 -31.97 -22.63 -45.85
N PHE A 18 -32.31 -22.30 -44.60
CA PHE A 18 -32.82 -20.96 -44.23
C PHE A 18 -31.65 -20.03 -44.55
N ARG A 19 -31.68 -19.39 -45.70
CA ARG A 19 -30.85 -18.24 -46.00
C ARG A 19 -31.62 -17.05 -45.49
N PRO A 20 -31.25 -16.49 -44.31
CA PRO A 20 -31.88 -15.26 -43.89
C PRO A 20 -31.55 -14.23 -44.97
N ARG A 21 -32.50 -13.84 -45.78
CA ARG A 21 -32.42 -12.60 -46.52
C ARG A 21 -32.50 -11.53 -45.47
N LEU A 22 -31.35 -10.95 -45.08
CA LEU A 22 -31.31 -9.77 -44.28
C LEU A 22 -32.04 -8.69 -45.10
N ASP A 23 -33.32 -8.51 -44.85
CA ASP A 23 -34.08 -7.41 -45.37
C ASP A 23 -33.49 -6.13 -44.75
N LEU A 24 -33.17 -5.16 -45.56
CA LEU A 24 -32.60 -3.89 -45.12
C LEU A 24 -33.46 -3.29 -43.97
N ARG A 25 -34.76 -3.48 -44.01
CA ARG A 25 -35.69 -3.04 -42.96
C ARG A 25 -35.45 -3.77 -41.63
N LEU A 26 -35.19 -5.06 -41.65
CA LEU A 26 -34.89 -5.84 -40.44
C LEU A 26 -33.53 -5.42 -39.88
N PHE A 27 -32.52 -5.18 -40.74
CA PHE A 27 -31.24 -4.68 -40.33
C PHE A 27 -31.33 -3.32 -39.66
N LEU A 28 -32.09 -2.37 -40.27
CA LEU A 28 -32.28 -1.02 -39.70
C LEU A 28 -33.07 -1.08 -38.37
N LEU A 29 -34.05 -1.96 -38.23
CA LEU A 29 -34.77 -2.17 -36.97
C LEU A 29 -33.87 -2.73 -35.87
N LEU A 30 -33.03 -3.71 -36.17
CA LEU A 30 -32.05 -4.25 -35.22
C LEU A 30 -30.98 -3.22 -34.86
N LEU A 31 -30.52 -2.42 -35.82
CA LEU A 31 -29.59 -1.35 -35.58
C LEU A 31 -30.21 -0.27 -34.68
N ALA A 32 -31.44 0.13 -34.95
CA ALA A 32 -32.16 1.10 -34.12
C ALA A 32 -32.40 0.56 -32.68
N ALA A 33 -32.77 -0.72 -32.54
CA ALA A 33 -32.89 -1.36 -31.24
C ALA A 33 -31.54 -1.42 -30.48
N ALA A 34 -30.45 -1.77 -31.18
CA ALA A 34 -29.12 -1.78 -30.58
C ALA A 34 -28.67 -0.38 -30.14
N LEU A 35 -28.90 0.66 -30.97
CA LEU A 35 -28.61 2.04 -30.62
C LEU A 35 -29.47 2.54 -29.46
N MET A 36 -30.73 2.11 -29.38
CA MET A 36 -31.61 2.44 -28.25
C MET A 36 -31.14 1.78 -26.95
N VAL A 37 -30.69 0.53 -26.98
CA VAL A 37 -30.09 -0.14 -25.83
C VAL A 37 -28.81 0.57 -25.41
N LEU A 38 -27.93 0.90 -26.36
CA LEU A 38 -26.71 1.67 -26.09
C LEU A 38 -27.01 3.04 -25.47
N ALA A 39 -28.07 3.71 -25.92
CA ALA A 39 -28.48 5.02 -25.37
C ALA A 39 -29.09 4.89 -23.96
N LEU A 40 -29.75 3.77 -23.65
CA LEU A 40 -30.30 3.51 -22.33
C LEU A 40 -29.22 3.11 -21.29
N GLU A 41 -28.17 2.45 -21.73
CA GLU A 41 -27.05 2.08 -20.86
C GLU A 41 -26.11 3.25 -20.57
N ASP A 42 -26.26 4.38 -21.27
CA ASP A 42 -25.43 5.60 -21.15
C ASP A 42 -23.94 5.26 -20.99
N PRO A 43 -23.34 4.47 -21.92
CA PRO A 43 -21.96 4.08 -21.79
C PRO A 43 -21.12 5.36 -21.83
N PRO A 44 -20.18 5.54 -20.92
CA PRO A 44 -19.31 6.70 -20.92
C PRO A 44 -18.49 6.70 -22.22
N LEU A 45 -18.92 7.50 -23.22
CA LEU A 45 -18.27 7.63 -24.53
C LEU A 45 -16.98 8.47 -24.49
N GLY A 46 -16.49 8.77 -23.29
CA GLY A 46 -15.29 9.58 -23.08
C GLY A 46 -14.56 9.23 -21.80
N PRO A 47 -13.42 9.88 -21.56
CA PRO A 47 -12.72 9.73 -20.30
C PRO A 47 -13.62 10.20 -19.16
N SER A 48 -13.97 9.28 -18.26
CA SER A 48 -14.83 9.54 -17.11
C SER A 48 -14.03 10.02 -15.91
N PRO A 49 -14.68 10.77 -14.97
CA PRO A 49 -14.04 11.13 -13.70
C PRO A 49 -13.64 9.87 -12.94
N MET A 50 -12.55 9.97 -12.14
CA MET A 50 -12.01 8.82 -11.40
C MET A 50 -11.34 9.22 -10.10
N VAL A 51 -11.46 8.36 -9.10
CA VAL A 51 -10.73 8.48 -7.83
C VAL A 51 -9.52 7.55 -7.88
N PHE A 52 -8.34 8.09 -7.65
CA PHE A 52 -7.08 7.36 -7.56
C PHE A 52 -6.66 7.26 -6.10
N VAL A 53 -6.50 6.04 -5.59
CA VAL A 53 -6.01 5.77 -4.24
C VAL A 53 -4.65 5.11 -4.34
N VAL A 54 -3.65 5.70 -3.71
CA VAL A 54 -2.27 5.20 -3.74
C VAL A 54 -1.83 4.82 -2.34
N ASP A 55 -1.47 3.57 -2.20
CA ASP A 55 -0.85 3.05 -0.98
C ASP A 55 0.53 3.66 -0.78
N THR A 56 0.77 4.23 0.40
CA THR A 56 2.04 4.83 0.79
C THR A 56 2.64 4.17 2.03
N SER A 57 2.18 2.96 2.37
CA SER A 57 2.78 2.16 3.44
C SER A 57 4.25 1.85 3.20
N ALA A 58 4.97 1.51 4.25
CA ALA A 58 6.39 1.20 4.19
C ALA A 58 6.71 0.07 3.21
N SER A 59 5.80 -0.92 3.04
CA SER A 59 5.98 -2.02 2.08
C SER A 59 6.09 -1.55 0.63
N MET A 60 5.49 -0.39 0.29
CA MET A 60 5.59 0.22 -1.04
C MET A 60 6.98 0.81 -1.32
N ALA A 61 7.85 0.95 -0.31
CA ALA A 61 9.27 1.31 -0.50
C ALA A 61 10.14 0.11 -0.91
N ALA A 62 9.61 -1.12 -0.84
CA ALA A 62 10.37 -2.31 -1.23
C ALA A 62 10.80 -2.24 -2.69
N ARG A 63 12.04 -2.64 -2.94
CA ARG A 63 12.66 -2.59 -4.27
C ARG A 63 12.22 -3.76 -5.15
N GLU A 64 11.85 -3.45 -6.38
CA GLU A 64 11.57 -4.38 -7.47
C GLU A 64 12.55 -4.10 -8.62
N GLY A 65 13.79 -4.59 -8.48
CA GLY A 65 14.91 -4.20 -9.33
C GLY A 65 15.42 -2.81 -8.98
N ASP A 66 15.50 -1.91 -9.96
CA ASP A 66 16.03 -0.54 -9.76
C ASP A 66 14.98 0.45 -9.23
N LYS A 67 13.71 0.03 -9.13
CA LYS A 67 12.58 0.89 -8.73
C LYS A 67 11.92 0.38 -7.46
N THR A 68 11.28 1.29 -6.73
CA THR A 68 10.39 0.90 -5.64
C THR A 68 9.03 0.47 -6.17
N ARG A 69 8.25 -0.27 -5.37
CA ARG A 69 6.85 -0.60 -5.70
C ARG A 69 6.02 0.67 -5.92
N LEU A 70 6.27 1.71 -5.12
CA LEU A 70 5.60 3.00 -5.30
C LEU A 70 5.95 3.64 -6.64
N ASP A 71 7.21 3.55 -7.08
CA ASP A 71 7.59 4.09 -8.40
C ASP A 71 6.90 3.33 -9.54
N LEU A 72 6.80 2.01 -9.43
CA LEU A 72 6.04 1.20 -10.38
C LEU A 72 4.54 1.55 -10.38
N ALA A 73 3.96 1.82 -9.20
CA ALA A 73 2.58 2.27 -9.09
C ALA A 73 2.39 3.64 -9.78
N LYS A 74 3.28 4.59 -9.52
CA LYS A 74 3.25 5.92 -10.16
C LYS A 74 3.34 5.82 -11.68
N GLU A 75 4.26 5.02 -12.20
CA GLU A 75 4.41 4.83 -13.65
C GLU A 75 3.15 4.28 -14.31
N ARG A 76 2.46 3.35 -13.65
CA ARG A 76 1.21 2.79 -14.17
C ARG A 76 0.02 3.74 -14.04
N LEU A 77 -0.01 4.53 -12.97
CA LEU A 77 -1.10 5.47 -12.69
C LEU A 77 -1.00 6.76 -13.51
N LEU A 78 0.22 7.24 -13.77
CA LEU A 78 0.46 8.55 -14.39
C LEU A 78 -0.28 8.72 -15.73
N PRO A 79 -0.19 7.79 -16.70
CA PRO A 79 -0.88 7.95 -17.99
C PRO A 79 -2.42 7.88 -17.86
N LEU A 80 -2.93 7.21 -16.82
CA LEU A 80 -4.37 7.15 -16.54
C LEU A 80 -4.84 8.46 -15.92
N LEU A 81 -4.10 8.95 -14.93
CA LEU A 81 -4.38 10.21 -14.26
C LEU A 81 -4.38 11.38 -15.25
N GLU A 82 -3.36 11.51 -16.09
CA GLU A 82 -3.22 12.61 -17.04
C GLU A 82 -4.37 12.68 -18.07
N ARG A 83 -4.98 11.54 -18.39
CA ARG A 83 -6.11 11.45 -19.33
C ARG A 83 -7.47 11.67 -18.65
N THR A 84 -7.52 11.68 -17.34
CA THR A 84 -8.77 11.79 -16.58
C THR A 84 -9.19 13.27 -16.52
N PRO A 85 -10.40 13.60 -16.98
CA PRO A 85 -10.87 14.99 -17.06
C PRO A 85 -11.07 15.61 -15.68
N GLU A 86 -11.53 14.82 -14.71
CA GLU A 86 -11.72 15.19 -13.33
C GLU A 86 -11.29 14.04 -12.43
N ALA A 87 -10.36 14.29 -11.54
CA ALA A 87 -9.77 13.28 -10.67
C ALA A 87 -9.66 13.76 -9.23
N VAL A 88 -9.74 12.80 -8.32
CA VAL A 88 -9.29 12.95 -6.94
C VAL A 88 -8.16 11.96 -6.72
N LEU A 89 -7.02 12.44 -6.24
CA LEU A 89 -5.89 11.62 -5.82
C LEU A 89 -5.90 11.52 -4.30
N VAL A 90 -5.92 10.31 -3.77
CA VAL A 90 -5.89 10.06 -2.32
C VAL A 90 -4.61 9.30 -1.97
N ARG A 91 -3.82 9.86 -1.10
CA ARG A 91 -2.72 9.18 -0.42
C ARG A 91 -3.30 8.32 0.70
N ALA A 92 -3.11 7.02 0.63
CA ALA A 92 -3.52 6.08 1.64
C ALA A 92 -2.34 5.75 2.57
N GLY A 93 -2.18 6.54 3.60
CA GLY A 93 -1.23 6.33 4.68
C GLY A 93 -1.93 6.14 6.02
N GLU A 94 -1.22 6.36 7.13
CA GLU A 94 -1.79 6.34 8.50
C GLU A 94 -2.95 7.34 8.65
N LYS A 95 -2.87 8.47 7.95
CA LYS A 95 -3.94 9.45 7.79
C LYS A 95 -4.14 9.68 6.31
N PRO A 96 -5.27 9.26 5.73
CA PRO A 96 -5.57 9.50 4.33
C PRO A 96 -5.64 11.00 4.03
N GLU A 97 -5.00 11.41 2.94
CA GLU A 97 -5.00 12.78 2.45
C GLU A 97 -5.47 12.80 0.98
N ALA A 98 -6.34 13.75 0.65
CA ALA A 98 -6.89 13.87 -0.69
C ALA A 98 -6.49 15.19 -1.37
N TYR A 99 -6.24 15.11 -2.66
CA TYR A 99 -5.92 16.21 -3.55
C TYR A 99 -6.97 16.25 -4.67
N GLY A 100 -7.51 17.41 -4.94
CA GLY A 100 -8.60 17.59 -5.90
C GLY A 100 -9.98 17.72 -5.21
N PRO A 101 -11.09 17.65 -5.98
CA PRO A 101 -11.17 17.33 -7.41
C PRO A 101 -10.52 18.37 -8.33
N ALA A 102 -9.81 17.88 -9.34
CA ALA A 102 -9.13 18.70 -10.34
C ALA A 102 -8.90 17.90 -11.64
N PRO A 103 -8.60 18.54 -12.77
CA PRO A 103 -8.11 17.81 -13.93
C PRO A 103 -6.89 16.96 -13.58
N GLY A 104 -6.85 15.69 -14.02
CA GLY A 104 -5.82 14.75 -13.62
C GLY A 104 -4.40 15.25 -13.91
N ILE A 105 -4.21 15.99 -15.00
CA ILE A 105 -2.91 16.60 -15.32
C ILE A 105 -2.43 17.57 -14.23
N ALA A 106 -3.32 18.27 -13.54
CA ALA A 106 -2.97 19.18 -12.45
C ALA A 106 -2.52 18.44 -11.19
N LEU A 107 -2.91 17.16 -11.02
CA LEU A 107 -2.54 16.30 -9.88
C LEU A 107 -1.24 15.52 -10.11
N ARG A 108 -0.61 15.67 -11.28
CA ARG A 108 0.64 15.00 -11.63
C ARG A 108 1.74 15.22 -10.60
N SER A 109 1.97 16.46 -10.21
CA SER A 109 3.02 16.82 -9.26
C SER A 109 2.80 16.19 -7.89
N GLN A 110 1.56 16.11 -7.43
CA GLN A 110 1.18 15.47 -6.17
C GLN A 110 1.44 13.96 -6.24
N LEU A 111 1.05 13.28 -7.34
CA LEU A 111 1.34 11.86 -7.52
C LEU A 111 2.85 11.58 -7.49
N LEU A 112 3.64 12.38 -8.20
CA LEU A 112 5.10 12.20 -8.25
C LEU A 112 5.77 12.49 -6.89
N ALA A 113 5.21 13.41 -6.10
CA ALA A 113 5.73 13.78 -4.78
C ALA A 113 5.42 12.76 -3.67
N LEU A 114 4.52 11.78 -3.89
CA LEU A 114 4.21 10.77 -2.90
C LEU A 114 5.45 9.97 -2.50
N LYS A 115 5.56 9.64 -1.22
CA LYS A 115 6.65 8.81 -0.66
C LYS A 115 6.04 7.68 0.16
N ALA A 116 6.64 6.51 0.10
CA ALA A 116 6.29 5.36 0.93
C ALA A 116 7.01 5.50 2.27
N GLN A 117 6.34 6.03 3.28
CA GLN A 117 6.92 6.31 4.59
C GLN A 117 5.94 6.08 5.75
N ASP A 118 4.69 5.73 5.46
CA ASP A 118 3.70 5.44 6.48
C ASP A 118 3.86 3.98 6.97
N ARG A 119 3.56 3.70 8.24
CA ARG A 119 3.67 2.33 8.76
C ARG A 119 2.65 1.39 8.13
N GLU A 120 1.45 1.90 7.90
CA GLU A 120 0.33 1.16 7.31
C GLU A 120 -0.48 2.07 6.40
N ALA A 121 -1.19 1.47 5.47
CA ALA A 121 -2.15 2.16 4.62
C ALA A 121 -3.57 1.86 5.08
N ARG A 122 -4.37 2.90 5.33
CA ARG A 122 -5.80 2.78 5.61
C ARG A 122 -6.60 2.91 4.32
N LEU A 123 -6.52 1.86 3.50
CA LEU A 123 -7.10 1.85 2.16
C LEU A 123 -8.62 2.07 2.17
N GLU A 124 -9.35 1.44 3.09
CA GLU A 124 -10.81 1.60 3.18
C GLU A 124 -11.22 3.04 3.53
N GLU A 125 -10.51 3.67 4.47
CA GLU A 125 -10.75 5.08 4.84
C GLU A 125 -10.40 6.01 3.66
N ALA A 126 -9.32 5.72 2.93
CA ALA A 126 -8.90 6.48 1.75
C ALA A 126 -9.93 6.37 0.61
N ILE A 127 -10.47 5.18 0.36
CA ILE A 127 -11.56 4.96 -0.60
C ILE A 127 -12.80 5.75 -0.21
N ALA A 128 -13.21 5.67 1.06
CA ALA A 128 -14.36 6.40 1.57
C ALA A 128 -14.17 7.92 1.46
N LEU A 129 -12.96 8.42 1.74
CA LEU A 129 -12.61 9.84 1.57
C LEU A 129 -12.72 10.27 0.10
N GLY A 130 -12.11 9.51 -0.81
CA GLY A 130 -12.17 9.80 -2.24
C GLY A 130 -13.59 9.83 -2.80
N ARG A 131 -14.43 8.87 -2.42
CA ARG A 131 -15.85 8.81 -2.83
C ARG A 131 -16.72 9.94 -2.29
N ARG A 132 -16.36 10.49 -1.12
CA ARG A 132 -17.04 11.69 -0.59
C ARG A 132 -16.75 12.93 -1.40
N LEU A 133 -15.54 13.03 -1.96
CA LEU A 133 -15.11 14.18 -2.75
C LEU A 133 -15.55 14.07 -4.21
N LEU A 134 -15.56 12.87 -4.76
CA LEU A 134 -15.96 12.61 -6.14
C LEU A 134 -16.72 11.29 -6.25
N LYS A 135 -17.97 11.35 -6.69
CA LYS A 135 -18.80 10.16 -6.94
C LYS A 135 -18.39 9.51 -8.27
N ALA A 136 -17.27 8.81 -8.27
CA ALA A 136 -16.67 8.22 -9.46
C ALA A 136 -16.05 6.85 -9.12
N PRO A 137 -15.77 6.01 -10.12
CA PRO A 137 -15.05 4.76 -9.93
C PRO A 137 -13.71 4.96 -9.22
N VAL A 138 -13.34 3.99 -8.36
CA VAL A 138 -12.12 4.03 -7.57
C VAL A 138 -11.10 3.06 -8.13
N LEU A 139 -9.92 3.57 -8.46
CA LEU A 139 -8.73 2.80 -8.86
C LEU A 139 -7.72 2.84 -7.71
N VAL A 140 -7.38 1.66 -7.18
CA VAL A 140 -6.41 1.52 -6.09
C VAL A 140 -5.10 0.96 -6.62
N ALA A 141 -3.97 1.52 -6.19
CA ALA A 141 -2.64 0.97 -6.40
C ALA A 141 -2.01 0.60 -5.05
N SER A 142 -1.71 -0.69 -4.86
CA SER A 142 -1.13 -1.23 -3.63
C SER A 142 -0.38 -2.53 -3.91
N ASP A 143 0.45 -2.97 -2.98
CA ASP A 143 1.14 -4.26 -3.01
C ASP A 143 0.39 -5.36 -2.21
N GLY A 144 -0.69 -5.00 -1.52
CA GLY A 144 -1.59 -5.91 -0.80
C GLY A 144 -2.68 -6.51 -1.70
N PRO A 145 -3.66 -7.21 -1.13
CA PRO A 145 -4.84 -7.65 -1.85
C PRO A 145 -5.78 -6.48 -2.18
N PRO A 146 -6.59 -6.57 -3.27
CA PRO A 146 -7.55 -5.53 -3.60
C PRO A 146 -8.57 -5.35 -2.47
N PRO A 147 -8.72 -4.12 -1.94
CA PRO A 147 -9.69 -3.85 -0.89
C PRO A 147 -11.12 -3.89 -1.44
N PRO A 148 -12.12 -4.17 -0.60
CA PRO A 148 -13.52 -4.16 -1.01
C PRO A 148 -13.95 -2.76 -1.47
N GLY A 149 -14.84 -2.71 -2.45
CA GLY A 149 -15.38 -1.45 -2.97
C GLY A 149 -14.44 -0.73 -3.94
N THR A 150 -13.57 -1.43 -4.65
CA THR A 150 -12.75 -0.89 -5.73
C THR A 150 -13.27 -1.37 -7.07
N GLU A 151 -13.37 -0.48 -8.03
CA GLU A 151 -13.75 -0.79 -9.40
C GLU A 151 -12.53 -1.13 -10.26
N GLY A 152 -11.34 -0.66 -9.86
CA GLY A 152 -10.07 -0.97 -10.51
C GLY A 152 -8.94 -1.18 -9.51
N TYR A 153 -7.99 -2.04 -9.85
CA TYR A 153 -6.87 -2.36 -9.00
C TYR A 153 -5.57 -2.51 -9.79
N ILE A 154 -4.52 -1.85 -9.33
CA ILE A 154 -3.16 -1.98 -9.85
C ILE A 154 -2.30 -2.63 -8.77
N GLY A 155 -2.14 -3.95 -8.86
CA GLY A 155 -1.20 -4.67 -8.01
C GLY A 155 0.24 -4.37 -8.41
N VAL A 156 1.07 -4.02 -7.44
CA VAL A 156 2.50 -3.80 -7.63
C VAL A 156 3.30 -4.70 -6.69
N GLY A 157 4.44 -5.14 -7.17
CA GLY A 157 5.33 -5.99 -6.37
C GLY A 157 5.02 -7.48 -6.46
N SER A 158 6.04 -8.26 -6.21
CA SER A 158 6.01 -9.71 -6.02
C SER A 158 6.34 -10.04 -4.56
N PRO A 159 5.86 -11.18 -4.03
CA PRO A 159 6.32 -11.65 -2.73
C PRO A 159 7.85 -11.78 -2.74
N ARG A 160 8.53 -11.00 -1.91
CA ARG A 160 9.98 -11.06 -1.77
C ARG A 160 10.38 -11.46 -0.38
N GLU A 161 11.47 -12.20 -0.32
CA GLU A 161 12.12 -12.52 0.94
C GLU A 161 12.68 -11.22 1.54
N ASN A 162 12.36 -10.94 2.79
CA ASN A 162 12.87 -9.81 3.53
C ASN A 162 13.44 -10.25 4.87
N LEU A 163 14.56 -9.67 5.23
CA LEU A 163 15.19 -9.77 6.53
C LEU A 163 15.33 -8.34 7.04
N GLY A 164 14.70 -8.02 8.13
CA GLY A 164 14.65 -6.64 8.62
C GLY A 164 14.52 -6.54 10.13
N ILE A 165 14.73 -5.33 10.66
CA ILE A 165 14.54 -5.02 12.07
C ILE A 165 13.06 -4.74 12.32
N VAL A 166 12.41 -5.58 13.12
CA VAL A 166 10.96 -5.49 13.36
C VAL A 166 10.59 -4.79 14.68
N ALA A 167 11.50 -4.80 15.65
CA ALA A 167 11.31 -4.08 16.90
C ALA A 167 12.63 -3.74 17.56
N VAL A 168 12.62 -2.63 18.29
CA VAL A 168 13.71 -2.21 19.18
C VAL A 168 13.15 -1.75 20.52
N ALA A 169 13.85 -2.09 21.60
CA ALA A 169 13.56 -1.58 22.92
C ALA A 169 14.84 -1.53 23.75
N GLN A 170 14.74 -1.09 25.00
CA GLN A 170 15.89 -0.99 25.89
C GLN A 170 16.56 -2.38 26.04
N GLY A 171 17.80 -2.47 25.61
CA GLY A 171 18.63 -3.65 25.74
C GLY A 171 18.33 -4.78 24.75
N PHE A 172 17.39 -4.62 23.81
CA PHE A 172 17.14 -5.65 22.81
C PHE A 172 16.72 -5.12 21.42
N LEU A 173 16.97 -5.94 20.43
CA LEU A 173 16.59 -5.79 19.03
C LEU A 173 15.90 -7.08 18.57
N ALA A 174 14.84 -6.99 17.83
CA ALA A 174 14.20 -8.13 17.18
C ALA A 174 14.34 -8.04 15.65
N LEU A 175 14.74 -9.16 15.06
CA LEU A 175 14.90 -9.36 13.63
C LEU A 175 13.78 -10.27 13.11
N GLY A 176 13.21 -9.94 11.98
CA GLY A 176 12.20 -10.72 11.29
C GLY A 176 12.70 -11.24 9.95
N ASN A 177 12.36 -12.48 9.62
CA ASN A 177 12.66 -13.11 8.34
C ASN A 177 11.38 -13.59 7.69
N SER A 178 11.02 -13.03 6.54
CA SER A 178 9.85 -13.43 5.75
C SER A 178 10.17 -14.58 4.78
N ALA A 179 11.45 -14.92 4.59
CA ALA A 179 11.88 -15.98 3.70
C ALA A 179 11.42 -17.36 4.17
N SER A 180 11.30 -18.28 3.22
CA SER A 180 10.96 -19.68 3.49
C SER A 180 12.14 -20.52 4.04
N ARG A 181 13.31 -19.91 4.16
CA ARG A 181 14.56 -20.50 4.68
C ARG A 181 15.13 -19.67 5.82
N SER A 182 15.92 -20.29 6.68
CA SER A 182 16.69 -19.57 7.71
C SER A 182 17.74 -18.68 7.05
N LEU A 183 17.87 -17.45 7.52
CA LEU A 183 18.87 -16.48 7.06
C LEU A 183 19.80 -16.12 8.23
N VAL A 184 21.00 -15.71 7.92
CA VAL A 184 21.94 -15.13 8.89
C VAL A 184 21.94 -13.64 8.72
N ALA A 185 21.49 -12.91 9.73
CA ALA A 185 21.53 -11.45 9.79
C ALA A 185 22.90 -11.00 10.26
N GLN A 186 23.51 -10.03 9.56
CA GLN A 186 24.70 -9.33 10.00
C GLN A 186 24.28 -7.96 10.51
N VAL A 187 24.24 -7.79 11.82
CA VAL A 187 23.75 -6.58 12.48
C VAL A 187 24.93 -5.84 13.09
N GLU A 188 25.14 -4.62 12.64
CA GLU A 188 26.10 -3.70 13.25
C GLU A 188 25.43 -2.94 14.40
N VAL A 189 25.94 -3.07 15.61
CA VAL A 189 25.48 -2.36 16.79
C VAL A 189 26.68 -1.79 17.53
N GLY A 190 26.71 -0.45 17.69
CA GLY A 190 27.82 0.22 18.40
C GLY A 190 29.20 -0.03 17.81
N GLY A 191 29.31 -0.20 16.48
CA GLY A 191 30.54 -0.47 15.76
C GLY A 191 31.00 -1.93 15.81
N ARG A 192 30.19 -2.85 16.33
CA ARG A 192 30.43 -4.30 16.30
C ARG A 192 29.40 -4.98 15.42
N VAL A 193 29.85 -5.92 14.59
CA VAL A 193 28.98 -6.74 13.76
C VAL A 193 28.71 -8.06 14.46
N GLU A 194 27.44 -8.36 14.67
CA GLU A 194 26.98 -9.60 15.25
C GLU A 194 26.19 -10.42 14.22
N GLU A 195 26.44 -11.72 14.18
CA GLU A 195 25.73 -12.65 13.31
C GLU A 195 24.62 -13.34 14.08
N VAL A 196 23.38 -13.18 13.60
CA VAL A 196 22.20 -13.76 14.24
C VAL A 196 21.46 -14.63 13.23
N ARG A 197 21.28 -15.92 13.55
CA ARG A 197 20.46 -16.81 12.72
C ARG A 197 18.97 -16.55 12.97
N VAL A 198 18.26 -16.12 11.93
CA VAL A 198 16.82 -15.88 11.97
C VAL A 198 16.11 -17.05 11.27
N PRO A 199 15.22 -17.78 11.97
CA PRO A 199 14.54 -18.93 11.37
C PRO A 199 13.63 -18.54 10.23
N ALA A 200 13.29 -19.52 9.36
CA ALA A 200 12.36 -19.31 8.27
C ALA A 200 11.00 -18.80 8.77
N ARG A 201 10.47 -17.74 8.17
CA ARG A 201 9.20 -17.10 8.54
C ARG A 201 9.07 -16.84 10.03
N GLY A 202 10.18 -16.45 10.67
CA GLY A 202 10.28 -16.34 12.11
C GLY A 202 11.07 -15.12 12.56
N PHE A 203 11.33 -15.09 13.84
CA PHE A 203 12.01 -14.00 14.52
C PHE A 203 13.20 -14.50 15.30
N ALA A 204 14.21 -13.64 15.46
CA ALA A 204 15.30 -13.80 16.36
C ALA A 204 15.49 -12.52 17.19
N ARG A 205 16.09 -12.66 18.38
CA ARG A 205 16.37 -11.53 19.27
C ARG A 205 17.86 -11.42 19.51
N LEU A 206 18.35 -10.20 19.56
CA LEU A 206 19.64 -9.83 20.05
C LEU A 206 19.43 -9.10 21.37
N GLU A 207 19.96 -9.63 22.44
CA GLU A 207 19.76 -9.14 23.82
C GLU A 207 21.07 -8.59 24.39
N ASN A 208 20.99 -7.96 25.56
CA ASN A 208 22.13 -7.35 26.26
C ASN A 208 22.78 -6.20 25.48
N LEU A 209 21.96 -5.48 24.69
CA LEU A 209 22.42 -4.29 24.00
C LEU A 209 22.58 -3.10 24.97
N PRO A 210 23.40 -2.10 24.60
CA PRO A 210 23.48 -0.87 25.39
C PRO A 210 22.12 -0.21 25.61
N PRO A 211 21.95 0.58 26.68
CA PRO A 211 20.69 1.30 26.94
C PRO A 211 20.28 2.25 25.81
N THR A 212 21.29 2.71 25.04
CA THR A 212 21.12 3.52 23.83
C THR A 212 21.99 2.93 22.75
N PHE A 213 21.41 2.65 21.59
CA PHE A 213 22.15 2.10 20.45
C PHE A 213 21.49 2.46 19.12
N THR A 214 22.29 2.41 18.07
CA THR A 214 21.82 2.35 16.69
C THR A 214 22.26 1.01 16.13
N ALA A 215 21.35 0.33 15.47
CA ALA A 215 21.58 -0.95 14.80
C ALA A 215 21.37 -0.77 13.30
N ARG A 216 22.26 -1.39 12.52
CA ARG A 216 22.18 -1.41 11.07
C ARG A 216 22.35 -2.83 10.56
N LEU A 217 21.42 -3.29 9.75
CA LEU A 217 21.47 -4.57 9.08
C LEU A 217 22.33 -4.42 7.80
N GLN A 218 23.44 -5.15 7.70
CA GLN A 218 24.36 -5.04 6.56
C GLN A 218 23.91 -5.87 5.35
N ASN A 219 23.16 -6.92 5.59
CA ASN A 219 22.65 -7.84 4.60
C ASN A 219 21.11 -7.92 4.62
N GLY A 220 20.45 -6.76 4.67
CA GLY A 220 19.00 -6.62 4.64
C GLY A 220 18.33 -7.19 3.38
N GLY A 221 17.02 -7.16 3.38
CA GLY A 221 16.19 -7.73 2.33
C GLY A 221 15.82 -6.76 1.23
N ALA A 222 14.56 -6.85 0.80
CA ALA A 222 13.99 -6.01 -0.25
C ALA A 222 13.56 -4.63 0.23
N LEU A 223 13.53 -4.39 1.54
CA LEU A 223 13.03 -3.16 2.15
C LEU A 223 14.14 -2.45 2.94
N ASP A 224 14.74 -1.42 2.35
CA ASP A 224 15.82 -0.64 3.00
C ASP A 224 15.36 0.10 4.28
N LEU A 225 14.04 0.32 4.44
CA LEU A 225 13.48 1.07 5.57
C LEU A 225 13.58 0.34 6.92
N ASP A 226 13.66 -0.98 6.91
CA ASP A 226 13.78 -1.81 8.11
C ASP A 226 15.22 -2.29 8.36
N ASP A 227 16.19 -1.79 7.60
CA ASP A 227 17.59 -2.11 7.76
C ASP A 227 18.28 -1.30 8.85
N GLU A 228 17.70 -0.19 9.30
CA GLU A 228 18.29 0.64 10.33
C GLU A 228 17.24 1.04 11.38
N ALA A 229 17.60 0.86 12.65
CA ALA A 229 16.80 1.29 13.77
C ALA A 229 17.66 1.67 14.96
N GLY A 230 17.14 2.53 15.82
CA GLY A 230 17.85 2.93 17.02
C GLY A 230 16.94 3.01 18.24
N PHE A 231 17.51 2.76 19.39
CA PHE A 231 16.86 3.02 20.67
C PHE A 231 17.69 4.02 21.47
N GLY A 232 17.06 5.09 21.89
CA GLY A 232 17.71 6.11 22.70
C GLY A 232 16.73 6.78 23.65
N LEU A 233 17.07 6.80 24.91
CA LEU A 233 16.41 7.63 25.90
C LEU A 233 17.13 8.98 25.96
N LYS A 234 16.57 10.01 25.34
CA LYS A 234 16.95 11.38 25.69
C LYS A 234 16.29 11.74 27.02
N ARG A 235 17.07 12.27 27.93
CA ARG A 235 16.56 12.71 29.24
C ARG A 235 15.52 13.80 29.07
N LEU A 236 14.37 13.63 29.69
CA LEU A 236 13.26 14.61 29.75
C LEU A 236 13.55 15.62 30.85
N GLY A 237 13.68 16.88 30.55
CA GLY A 237 13.62 17.93 31.55
C GLY A 237 12.18 18.03 32.04
N VAL A 238 11.95 17.70 33.29
CA VAL A 238 10.65 17.93 33.94
C VAL A 238 10.83 19.08 34.89
N ASP A 239 10.09 20.18 34.64
CA ASP A 239 9.96 21.25 35.59
C ASP A 239 9.05 20.79 36.75
N TYR A 240 9.62 20.57 37.92
CA TYR A 240 8.86 20.18 39.09
C TYR A 240 9.27 21.03 40.31
N PRO A 241 8.36 21.29 41.24
CA PRO A 241 8.70 21.98 42.46
C PRO A 241 9.75 21.21 43.24
N LYS A 242 10.81 21.89 43.70
CA LYS A 242 11.92 21.30 44.46
C LYS A 242 11.40 20.62 45.74
N ALA A 243 11.13 19.33 45.65
CA ALA A 243 10.73 18.48 46.76
C ALA A 243 11.64 17.25 46.80
N PRO A 244 12.32 16.94 47.91
CA PRO A 244 13.29 15.86 47.99
C PRO A 244 12.72 14.47 47.62
N ALA A 245 11.42 14.27 47.87
CA ALA A 245 10.75 13.04 47.51
C ALA A 245 10.53 12.89 45.97
N LEU A 246 10.19 13.99 45.30
CA LEU A 246 10.03 14.06 43.86
C LEU A 246 11.38 13.95 43.14
N GLU A 247 12.42 14.57 43.67
CA GLU A 247 13.79 14.44 43.14
C GLU A 247 14.28 13.00 43.14
N ARG A 248 14.05 12.26 44.23
CA ARG A 248 14.38 10.83 44.30
C ARG A 248 13.55 10.02 43.31
N LEU A 249 12.28 10.28 43.14
CA LEU A 249 11.39 9.61 42.22
C LEU A 249 11.85 9.86 40.76
N PHE A 250 12.13 11.11 40.41
CA PHE A 250 12.57 11.47 39.07
C PHE A 250 13.99 10.95 38.74
N LEU A 251 14.88 10.92 39.72
CA LEU A 251 16.20 10.24 39.57
C LEU A 251 16.04 8.76 39.33
N LEU A 252 15.13 8.06 39.99
CA LEU A 252 14.81 6.66 39.76
C LEU A 252 14.22 6.42 38.37
N LEU A 253 13.47 7.39 37.85
CA LEU A 253 12.90 7.35 36.49
C LEU A 253 13.89 7.86 35.44
N GLY A 254 15.13 8.23 35.82
CA GLY A 254 16.14 8.72 34.88
C GLY A 254 15.89 10.17 34.42
N ALA A 255 14.97 10.89 35.03
CA ALA A 255 14.71 12.30 34.75
C ALA A 255 15.70 13.20 35.49
N VAL A 256 16.16 14.26 34.86
CA VAL A 256 17.06 15.25 35.46
C VAL A 256 16.40 16.63 35.40
N PRO A 257 16.40 17.42 36.48
CA PRO A 257 15.81 18.78 36.50
C PRO A 257 16.42 19.66 35.40
N GLY A 258 15.56 20.33 34.62
CA GLY A 258 16.00 21.30 33.62
C GLY A 258 16.56 20.73 32.31
N GLU A 259 16.60 19.40 32.11
CA GLU A 259 16.97 18.80 30.84
C GLU A 259 15.74 18.20 30.13
N GLU A 260 15.60 18.52 28.87
CA GLU A 260 14.54 17.94 28.03
C GLU A 260 14.89 16.48 27.70
N VAL A 261 14.11 15.55 28.21
CA VAL A 261 14.22 14.11 27.90
C VAL A 261 13.22 13.76 26.82
N ARG A 262 13.67 13.40 25.65
CA ARG A 262 12.82 12.82 24.59
C ARG A 262 13.08 11.32 24.53
N ALA A 263 12.10 10.53 24.87
CA ALA A 263 12.15 9.11 24.54
C ALA A 263 11.96 8.95 23.03
N ARG A 264 13.01 8.67 22.32
CA ARG A 264 12.93 8.17 20.95
C ARG A 264 12.85 6.65 21.03
N ILE A 265 11.65 6.11 20.94
CA ILE A 265 11.49 4.72 20.56
C ILE A 265 11.95 4.64 19.13
N GLY A 266 12.90 3.74 18.83
CA GLY A 266 13.50 3.63 17.52
C GLY A 266 12.41 3.49 16.44
N VAL A 267 12.41 4.44 15.54
CA VAL A 267 11.58 4.45 14.37
C VAL A 267 12.53 4.12 13.24
N PRO A 268 12.21 3.18 12.35
CA PRO A 268 13.01 2.93 11.16
C PRO A 268 13.31 4.25 10.44
N GLN A 269 14.53 4.41 9.95
CA GLN A 269 14.89 5.64 9.23
C GLN A 269 13.91 5.86 8.06
N GLY A 270 13.47 7.10 7.89
CA GLY A 270 12.51 7.48 6.83
C GLY A 270 11.08 7.67 7.31
N LEU A 271 10.74 7.25 8.52
CA LEU A 271 9.45 7.63 9.10
C LEU A 271 9.52 9.02 9.76
N PRO A 272 8.52 9.89 9.55
CA PRO A 272 8.52 11.20 10.16
C PRO A 272 8.60 11.09 11.70
N ASP A 273 9.37 11.97 12.33
CA ASP A 273 9.37 12.09 13.79
C ASP A 273 7.93 12.26 14.27
N ARG A 274 7.41 11.27 15.00
CA ARG A 274 6.08 11.41 15.60
C ARG A 274 6.12 12.52 16.64
N PRO A 275 5.05 13.34 16.69
CA PRO A 275 4.91 14.29 17.79
C PRO A 275 4.98 13.51 19.11
N THR A 276 5.85 13.97 19.99
CA THR A 276 5.97 13.52 21.37
C THR A 276 4.60 13.38 22.02
N LEU A 277 4.28 12.20 22.54
CA LEU A 277 3.23 12.06 23.52
C LEU A 277 3.61 12.93 24.74
N TYR A 278 2.82 13.96 24.99
CA TYR A 278 2.86 14.73 26.21
C TYR A 278 2.30 13.91 27.37
#